data_689560bc647537eff4305203c3238750
#
_entry.id   689560bc647537eff4305203c3238750
#
_cell.length_a   1.000
_cell.length_b   1.000
_cell.length_c   1.000
_cell.angle_alpha   90.00
_cell.angle_beta   90.00
_cell.angle_gamma   90.00
#
_symmetry.space_group_name_H-M   'P 1'
#
loop_
_entity.id
_entity.type
_entity.pdbx_description
1 polymer ?
#
loop_
_entity_poly.entity_id
_entity_poly.type
_entity_poly.pdbx_seq_one_letter_code
_entity_poly.pdbx_strand_id
1 'polypeptide(L)'
;MRRTSITLCLVLASFGVSAKILAEPDLTNQANKTCAKRDVLELKVPLEANNPYSPTWGLDKGMVQATIDALKENPDIAPTDSVACQQAAIKQYRAGQKHYSKLR
;
A
#
# COMPACT_ATOMS: atom_id res chain seq x y z
N MET A 1 -4.88 -31.45 25.68
CA MET A 1 -4.58 -31.22 25.23
C MET A 1 -4.19 -30.90 24.34
N ARG A 2 -4.16 -31.15 24.33
CA ARG A 2 -3.70 -30.90 23.61
C ARG A 2 -3.81 -30.36 22.82
N ARG A 3 -4.03 -29.92 22.37
CA ARG A 3 -4.11 -29.41 21.60
C ARG A 3 -3.63 -28.41 21.23
N THR A 4 -3.58 -27.94 21.55
CA THR A 4 -2.79 -27.01 21.70
C THR A 4 -1.82 -26.86 20.70
N SER A 5 -1.19 -27.70 20.53
CA SER A 5 -0.16 -27.70 19.65
C SER A 5 -0.55 -27.27 18.30
N ILE A 6 -1.71 -27.33 18.06
CA ILE A 6 -2.23 -27.00 16.85
C ILE A 6 -1.98 -25.65 16.45
N THR A 7 -2.11 -24.82 17.34
CA THR A 7 -2.00 -23.51 17.09
C THR A 7 -0.77 -23.14 16.43
N LEU A 8 0.25 -23.72 16.74
CA LEU A 8 1.42 -23.37 16.21
C LEU A 8 1.53 -23.58 14.80
N CYS A 9 0.95 -24.51 14.34
CA CYS A 9 1.05 -24.82 12.97
C CYS A 9 0.54 -23.74 12.11
N LEU A 10 -0.45 -23.15 12.56
CA LEU A 10 -1.05 -22.15 11.81
C LEU A 10 -0.16 -21.01 11.58
N VAL A 11 0.48 -20.69 12.57
CA VAL A 11 1.34 -19.63 12.53
C VAL A 11 2.40 -19.82 11.52
N LEU A 12 2.94 -20.95 11.52
CA LEU A 12 3.98 -21.24 10.63
C LEU A 12 3.57 -21.12 9.22
N ALA A 13 2.46 -21.61 8.95
CA ALA A 13 2.00 -21.63 7.61
C ALA A 13 1.91 -20.26 7.03
N SER A 14 1.65 -19.33 7.84
CA SER A 14 1.41 -18.03 7.31
C SER A 14 2.63 -17.31 6.89
N PHE A 15 3.75 -17.67 7.38
CA PHE A 15 4.83 -16.97 7.03
C PHE A 15 5.33 -17.15 5.71
N GLY A 16 5.37 -18.18 5.28
CA GLY A 16 6.04 -18.42 4.13
C GLY A 16 5.55 -17.84 2.95
N VAL A 17 4.46 -17.39 3.06
CA VAL A 17 3.86 -17.05 1.95
C VAL A 17 3.98 -15.68 1.56
N SER A 18 3.86 -15.34 0.52
CA SER A 18 3.72 -14.07 0.03
C SER A 18 4.22 -12.99 0.83
N ALA A 19 5.31 -12.94 1.12
CA ALA A 19 5.85 -11.92 1.90
C ALA A 19 5.78 -10.56 1.33
N LYS A 20 5.04 -10.38 0.30
CA LYS A 20 4.97 -9.07 -0.34
C LYS A 20 3.93 -8.14 0.26
N ILE A 21 3.12 -8.63 1.17
CA ILE A 21 2.11 -7.77 1.80
C ILE A 21 2.79 -6.86 2.81
N LEU A 22 2.46 -5.58 2.76
CA LEU A 22 3.06 -4.61 3.67
C LEU A 22 2.57 -4.79 5.09
N ALA A 23 3.47 -4.73 6.06
CA ALA A 23 3.13 -4.76 7.47
C ALA A 23 2.53 -3.40 7.84
N GLU A 24 1.84 -3.33 8.95
CA GLU A 24 1.13 -2.10 9.34
C GLU A 24 1.98 -0.83 9.36
N PRO A 25 3.16 -0.83 9.95
CA PRO A 25 3.97 0.38 9.94
C PRO A 25 4.38 0.80 8.54
N ASP A 26 4.70 -0.17 7.71
CA ASP A 26 5.09 0.12 6.34
C ASP A 26 3.91 0.57 5.50
N LEU A 27 2.76 0.00 5.77
CA LEU A 27 1.54 0.37 5.09
C LEU A 27 1.22 1.84 5.30
N THR A 28 1.26 2.28 6.55
CA THR A 28 1.00 3.67 6.89
C THR A 28 2.06 4.59 6.29
N ASN A 29 3.30 4.19 6.38
CA ASN A 29 4.40 4.99 5.87
C ASN A 29 4.30 5.15 4.35
N GLN A 30 4.00 4.08 3.65
CA GLN A 30 3.86 4.13 2.20
C GLN A 30 2.64 4.95 1.76
N ALA A 31 1.54 4.84 2.50
CA ALA A 31 0.37 5.65 2.21
C ALA A 31 0.68 7.14 2.39
N ASN A 32 1.42 7.47 3.43
CA ASN A 32 1.81 8.84 3.70
C ASN A 32 2.69 9.38 2.58
N LYS A 33 3.72 8.63 2.19
CA LYS A 33 4.62 9.04 1.13
C LYS A 33 3.89 9.19 -0.20
N THR A 34 3.00 8.28 -0.50
CA THR A 34 2.30 8.28 -1.78
C THR A 34 1.33 9.45 -1.86
N CYS A 35 0.60 9.70 -0.78
CA CYS A 35 -0.34 10.82 -0.76
C CYS A 35 0.39 12.17 -0.80
N ALA A 36 1.58 12.23 -0.27
CA ALA A 36 2.38 13.45 -0.33
C ALA A 36 2.82 13.77 -1.76
N LYS A 37 2.79 12.78 -2.65
CA LYS A 37 3.16 12.96 -4.04
C LYS A 37 1.97 12.82 -4.97
N ARG A 38 0.81 13.13 -4.47
CA ARG A 38 -0.44 12.98 -5.22
C ARG A 38 -0.43 13.70 -6.56
N ASP A 39 0.14 14.89 -6.59
CA ASP A 39 0.24 15.66 -7.82
C ASP A 39 1.07 14.93 -8.87
N VAL A 40 2.14 14.28 -8.44
CA VAL A 40 2.99 13.52 -9.35
C VAL A 40 2.23 12.34 -9.91
N LEU A 41 1.41 11.68 -9.09
CA LEU A 41 0.62 10.56 -9.54
C LEU A 41 -0.39 10.99 -10.59
N GLU A 42 -0.95 12.15 -10.45
CA GLU A 42 -1.92 12.66 -11.41
C GLU A 42 -1.30 12.97 -12.75
N LEU A 43 0.00 13.22 -12.76
CA LEU A 43 0.71 13.46 -14.01
C LEU A 43 1.12 12.15 -14.68
N LYS A 44 0.83 11.03 -14.03
CA LYS A 44 1.16 9.70 -14.56
C LYS A 44 2.65 9.52 -14.85
N VAL A 45 3.47 10.03 -13.96
CA VAL A 45 4.91 9.89 -14.09
C VAL A 45 5.28 8.42 -13.84
N PRO A 46 6.19 7.84 -14.62
CA PRO A 46 6.61 6.45 -14.38
C PRO A 46 7.15 6.24 -12.98
N LEU A 47 6.84 5.10 -12.42
CA LEU A 47 7.31 4.77 -11.09
C LEU A 47 8.75 4.28 -11.14
N GLU A 48 9.66 5.04 -10.56
CA GLU A 48 11.07 4.68 -10.50
C GLU A 48 11.52 4.66 -9.04
N ALA A 49 11.05 3.66 -8.33
CA ALA A 49 11.28 3.58 -6.90
C ALA A 49 12.75 3.43 -6.50
N ASN A 50 13.57 2.94 -7.42
CA ASN A 50 14.98 2.74 -7.13
C ASN A 50 15.89 3.87 -7.58
N ASN A 51 15.34 4.91 -8.16
CA ASN A 51 16.12 6.03 -8.64
C ASN A 51 15.94 7.23 -7.69
N PRO A 52 16.95 7.58 -6.89
CA PRO A 52 16.81 8.64 -5.90
C PRO A 52 16.54 10.02 -6.49
N TYR A 53 16.73 10.18 -7.79
CA TYR A 53 16.46 11.45 -8.44
C TYR A 53 15.05 11.49 -9.06
N SER A 54 14.32 10.38 -8.97
CA SER A 54 12.97 10.33 -9.51
C SER A 54 11.96 10.92 -8.54
N PRO A 55 10.92 11.61 -9.03
CA PRO A 55 9.84 12.10 -8.15
C PRO A 55 9.11 10.97 -7.44
N THR A 56 9.19 9.75 -7.95
CA THR A 56 8.51 8.60 -7.34
C THR A 56 9.45 7.71 -6.53
N TRP A 57 10.64 8.22 -6.21
CA TRP A 57 11.62 7.45 -5.47
C TRP A 57 11.06 6.93 -4.14
N GLY A 58 11.24 5.65 -3.92
CA GLY A 58 10.85 5.04 -2.66
C GLY A 58 9.39 4.66 -2.53
N LEU A 59 8.58 4.92 -3.54
CA LEU A 59 7.17 4.57 -3.46
C LEU A 59 6.97 3.09 -3.81
N ASP A 60 6.06 2.46 -3.09
CA ASP A 60 5.69 1.06 -3.34
C ASP A 60 4.65 1.02 -4.47
N LYS A 61 4.89 0.21 -5.49
CA LYS A 61 3.99 0.13 -6.64
C LYS A 61 2.57 -0.24 -6.27
N GLY A 62 2.41 -1.18 -5.34
CA GLY A 62 1.09 -1.59 -4.93
C GLY A 62 0.33 -0.48 -4.25
N MET A 63 1.01 0.26 -3.37
CA MET A 63 0.38 1.38 -2.69
C MET A 63 0.07 2.53 -3.67
N VAL A 64 0.93 2.75 -4.65
CA VAL A 64 0.65 3.77 -5.65
C VAL A 64 -0.65 3.44 -6.40
N GLN A 65 -0.79 2.20 -6.82
CA GLN A 65 -2.00 1.80 -7.54
C GLN A 65 -3.22 1.85 -6.62
N ALA A 66 -3.08 1.40 -5.37
CA ALA A 66 -4.18 1.46 -4.42
C ALA A 66 -4.62 2.90 -4.17
N THR A 67 -3.67 3.82 -4.10
CA THR A 67 -3.98 5.24 -3.90
C THR A 67 -4.71 5.81 -5.12
N ILE A 68 -4.25 5.50 -6.30
CA ILE A 68 -4.90 5.96 -7.53
C ILE A 68 -6.34 5.43 -7.58
N ASP A 69 -6.53 4.16 -7.28
CA ASP A 69 -7.86 3.56 -7.30
C ASP A 69 -8.76 4.17 -6.22
N ALA A 70 -8.21 4.41 -5.03
CA ALA A 70 -8.97 5.00 -3.95
C ALA A 70 -9.45 6.42 -4.30
N LEU A 71 -8.59 7.19 -4.94
CA LEU A 71 -8.95 8.55 -5.34
C LEU A 71 -9.99 8.55 -6.44
N LYS A 72 -9.98 7.54 -7.31
CA LYS A 72 -11.01 7.43 -8.34
C LYS A 72 -12.36 7.11 -7.73
N GLU A 73 -12.37 6.30 -6.66
CA GLU A 73 -13.61 5.94 -6.00
C GLU A 73 -14.11 7.02 -5.03
N ASN A 74 -13.24 7.94 -4.67
CA ASN A 74 -13.56 9.00 -3.72
C ASN A 74 -13.17 10.36 -4.30
N PRO A 75 -13.81 10.78 -5.37
CA PRO A 75 -13.39 12.01 -6.07
C PRO A 75 -13.59 13.28 -5.27
N ASP A 76 -14.30 13.19 -4.16
CA ASP A 76 -14.52 14.34 -3.30
C ASP A 76 -13.36 14.62 -2.32
N ILE A 77 -12.36 13.76 -2.28
CA ILE A 77 -11.20 14.01 -1.43
C ILE A 77 -10.42 15.19 -2.00
N ALA A 78 -10.32 16.25 -1.22
CA ALA A 78 -9.64 17.46 -1.67
C ALA A 78 -8.16 17.21 -1.89
N PRO A 79 -7.54 17.85 -2.87
CA PRO A 79 -6.11 17.65 -3.15
C PRO A 79 -5.20 17.92 -1.97
N THR A 80 -5.65 18.80 -1.06
CA THR A 80 -4.83 19.16 0.10
C THR A 80 -5.14 18.30 1.33
N ASP A 81 -6.13 17.42 1.25
CA ASP A 81 -6.51 16.59 2.39
C ASP A 81 -5.71 15.30 2.41
N SER A 82 -4.51 15.36 2.94
CA SER A 82 -3.63 14.20 2.96
C SER A 82 -4.12 13.13 3.93
N VAL A 83 -4.83 13.50 4.98
CA VAL A 83 -5.34 12.52 5.93
C VAL A 83 -6.41 11.66 5.27
N ALA A 84 -7.33 12.27 4.57
CA ALA A 84 -8.37 11.52 3.86
C ALA A 84 -7.77 10.65 2.77
N CYS A 85 -6.75 11.15 2.07
CA CYS A 85 -6.05 10.39 1.05
C CYS A 85 -5.40 9.14 1.66
N GLN A 86 -4.69 9.30 2.77
CA GLN A 86 -4.02 8.19 3.43
C GLN A 86 -5.00 7.13 3.91
N GLN A 87 -6.09 7.56 4.52
CA GLN A 87 -7.09 6.62 5.01
C GLN A 87 -7.74 5.85 3.87
N ALA A 88 -8.06 6.53 2.78
CA ALA A 88 -8.65 5.88 1.62
C ALA A 88 -7.67 4.92 0.97
N ALA A 89 -6.41 5.31 0.86
CA ALA A 89 -5.38 4.47 0.26
C ALA A 89 -5.16 3.20 1.08
N ILE A 90 -5.09 3.32 2.40
CA ILE A 90 -4.90 2.18 3.27
C ILE A 90 -6.09 1.23 3.19
N LYS A 91 -7.29 1.77 3.21
CA LYS A 91 -8.49 0.97 3.11
C LYS A 91 -8.52 0.22 1.78
N GLN A 92 -8.18 0.90 0.70
CA GLN A 92 -8.15 0.30 -0.62
C GLN A 92 -7.11 -0.82 -0.69
N TYR A 93 -5.92 -0.56 -0.16
CA TYR A 93 -4.86 -1.56 -0.17
C TYR A 93 -5.28 -2.81 0.61
N ARG A 94 -5.87 -2.63 1.79
CA ARG A 94 -6.31 -3.76 2.60
C ARG A 94 -7.40 -4.57 1.90
N ALA A 95 -8.28 -3.91 1.21
CA ALA A 95 -9.36 -4.59 0.51
C ALA A 95 -8.86 -5.41 -0.69
N GLY A 96 -7.73 -5.02 -1.26
CA GLY A 96 -7.17 -5.71 -2.41
C GLY A 96 -5.75 -6.19 -2.20
N GLN A 97 -5.41 -6.61 -1.00
CA GLN A 97 -4.04 -7.00 -0.67
C GLN A 97 -3.40 -7.95 -1.66
N LYS A 98 -4.12 -8.96 -2.08
CA LYS A 98 -3.55 -9.92 -3.00
C LYS A 98 -3.16 -9.27 -4.32
N HIS A 99 -4.02 -8.42 -4.81
CA HIS A 99 -3.78 -7.75 -6.08
C HIS A 99 -2.64 -6.74 -5.98
N TYR A 100 -2.71 -5.87 -4.98
CA TYR A 100 -1.73 -4.80 -4.87
C TYR A 100 -0.34 -5.32 -4.48
N SER A 101 -0.28 -6.37 -3.67
CA SER A 101 1.01 -6.90 -3.28
C SER A 101 1.76 -7.55 -4.44
N LYS A 102 1.07 -7.95 -5.47
CA LYS A 102 1.71 -8.52 -6.64
C LYS A 102 2.38 -7.48 -7.52
N LEU A 103 2.05 -6.23 -7.33
CA LEU A 103 2.60 -5.17 -8.15
C LEU A 103 3.98 -4.70 -7.70
N ARG A 104 4.38 -5.11 -6.51
CA ARG A 104 5.66 -4.68 -5.96
C ARG A 104 6.84 -5.26 -6.70
#